data_bba89eceaa8208a32f9b7a3d2524d50e
#
_entry.id   bba89eceaa8208a32f9b7a3d2524d50e
#
_cell.length_a   1.000
_cell.length_b   1.000
_cell.length_c   1.000
_cell.angle_alpha   90.00
_cell.angle_beta   90.00
_cell.angle_gamma   90.00
#
_symmetry.space_group_name_H-M   'P 1'
#
loop_
_entity.id
_entity.type
_entity.pdbx_description
1 polymer ?
#
loop_
_entity_poly.entity_id
_entity_poly.type
_entity_poly.pdbx_seq_one_letter_code
_entity_poly.pdbx_strand_id
1 'polypeptide(L)'
;MRLDNAKILISDDSILARKQLKDFISKYGTQTFFEASNGQDAIDIYKKEKPDLSFLDIVMPVKDGNAAIREIIDFDKDAEIIIVSSVGTQSQLRSAIEAGAKDFIQKPLNPEQLHSILTSRFEGR
;
A
#
# COMPACT_ATOMS: atom_id res chain seq x y z
N MET A 1 -0.19 -13.11 -11.14
CA MET A 1 0.94 -12.60 -10.38
C MET A 1 1.14 -13.42 -9.12
N ARG A 2 2.35 -13.70 -8.77
CA ARG A 2 2.69 -14.48 -7.57
C ARG A 2 3.24 -13.56 -6.49
N LEU A 3 2.86 -13.80 -5.25
CA LEU A 3 3.37 -13.01 -4.13
C LEU A 3 4.86 -13.26 -3.90
N ASP A 4 5.31 -14.48 -4.14
CA ASP A 4 6.75 -14.77 -4.14
C ASP A 4 7.40 -14.00 -5.30
N ASN A 5 8.48 -13.30 -5.03
CA ASN A 5 9.20 -12.41 -5.95
C ASN A 5 8.45 -11.13 -6.32
N ALA A 6 7.35 -10.81 -5.64
CA ALA A 6 6.63 -9.58 -5.89
C ALA A 6 7.43 -8.37 -5.39
N LYS A 7 7.25 -7.24 -6.07
CA LYS A 7 7.77 -5.94 -5.60
C LYS A 7 6.66 -5.24 -4.84
N ILE A 8 6.93 -4.89 -3.59
CA ILE A 8 5.95 -4.32 -2.68
C ILE A 8 6.44 -2.95 -2.19
N LEU A 9 5.64 -1.92 -2.41
CA LEU A 9 5.90 -0.59 -1.84
C LEU A 9 5.10 -0.44 -0.55
N ILE A 10 5.75 0.01 0.51
CA ILE A 10 5.09 0.33 1.77
C ILE A 10 5.42 1.76 2.13
N SER A 11 4.40 2.61 2.21
CA SER A 11 4.56 4.02 2.53
C SER A 11 3.80 4.37 3.81
N ASP A 12 4.53 4.77 4.84
CA ASP A 12 4.00 5.12 6.15
C ASP A 12 5.11 5.88 6.87
N ASP A 13 4.78 6.94 7.58
CA ASP A 13 5.79 7.70 8.32
C ASP A 13 6.28 6.97 9.58
N SER A 14 5.62 5.90 9.99
CA SER A 14 6.03 5.08 11.13
C SER A 14 6.91 3.92 10.69
N ILE A 15 8.13 3.89 11.18
CA ILE A 15 9.06 2.77 10.92
C ILE A 15 8.47 1.47 11.44
N LEU A 16 7.84 1.50 12.62
CA LEU A 16 7.25 0.30 13.23
C LEU A 16 6.10 -0.23 12.38
N ALA A 17 5.25 0.66 11.87
CA ALA A 17 4.14 0.23 11.02
C ALA A 17 4.64 -0.44 9.74
N ARG A 18 5.69 0.13 9.12
CA ARG A 18 6.29 -0.48 7.93
C ARG A 18 6.86 -1.86 8.24
N LYS A 19 7.55 -1.99 9.38
CA LYS A 19 8.16 -3.27 9.78
C LYS A 19 7.10 -4.33 10.02
N GLN A 20 6.03 -4.00 10.71
CA GLN A 20 4.94 -4.95 10.99
C GLN A 20 4.34 -5.50 9.70
N LEU A 21 4.10 -4.63 8.74
CA LEU A 21 3.52 -5.04 7.47
C LEU A 21 4.48 -5.90 6.66
N LYS A 22 5.77 -5.50 6.61
CA LYS A 22 6.80 -6.30 5.96
C LYS A 22 6.89 -7.70 6.56
N ASP A 23 6.95 -7.77 7.89
CA ASP A 23 7.08 -9.05 8.57
C ASP A 23 5.90 -9.96 8.26
N PHE A 24 4.70 -9.40 8.19
CA PHE A 24 3.52 -10.18 7.86
C PHE A 24 3.59 -10.71 6.41
N ILE A 25 3.89 -9.83 5.46
CA ILE A 25 3.91 -10.21 4.05
C ILE A 25 5.04 -11.22 3.77
N SER A 26 6.14 -11.11 4.48
CA SER A 26 7.29 -12.01 4.30
C SER A 26 6.98 -13.47 4.56
N LYS A 27 5.87 -13.76 5.25
CA LYS A 27 5.43 -15.15 5.48
C LYS A 27 4.98 -15.84 4.20
N TYR A 28 4.72 -15.08 3.14
CA TYR A 28 4.22 -15.62 1.88
C TYR A 28 5.30 -15.85 0.83
N GLY A 29 6.57 -15.76 1.22
CA GLY A 29 7.69 -15.98 0.32
C GLY A 29 8.69 -14.83 0.37
N THR A 30 9.51 -14.75 -0.64
CA THR A 30 10.54 -13.71 -0.73
C THR A 30 10.07 -12.58 -1.65
N GLN A 31 9.92 -11.39 -1.09
CA GLN A 31 9.52 -10.21 -1.85
C GLN A 31 10.64 -9.17 -1.82
N THR A 32 10.58 -8.23 -2.75
CA THR A 32 11.43 -7.03 -2.71
C THR A 32 10.60 -5.89 -2.17
N PHE A 33 11.02 -5.31 -1.05
CA PHE A 33 10.29 -4.22 -0.41
C PHE A 33 10.95 -2.88 -0.69
N PHE A 34 10.12 -1.90 -0.99
CA PHE A 34 10.53 -0.51 -1.07
C PHE A 34 9.75 0.25 -0.01
N GLU A 35 10.42 1.13 0.72
CA GLU A 35 9.81 1.86 1.81
C GLU A 35 9.88 3.36 1.57
N ALA A 36 8.78 4.04 1.88
CA ALA A 36 8.69 5.50 1.84
C ALA A 36 8.11 6.01 3.14
N SER A 37 8.52 7.19 3.56
CA SER A 37 8.01 7.80 4.79
C SER A 37 7.09 8.98 4.52
N ASN A 38 6.84 9.30 3.26
CA ASN A 38 5.94 10.37 2.86
C ASN A 38 5.40 10.11 1.47
N GLY A 39 4.39 10.89 1.07
CA GLY A 39 3.71 10.67 -0.20
C GLY A 39 4.57 10.96 -1.42
N GLN A 40 5.45 11.95 -1.34
CA GLN A 40 6.29 12.29 -2.49
C GLN A 40 7.28 11.18 -2.79
N ASP A 41 7.92 10.63 -1.75
CA ASP A 41 8.84 9.50 -1.93
C ASP A 41 8.11 8.27 -2.47
N ALA A 42 6.87 8.04 -2.04
CA ALA A 42 6.06 6.94 -2.55
C ALA A 42 5.84 7.08 -4.05
N ILE A 43 5.50 8.28 -4.51
CA ILE A 43 5.31 8.56 -5.93
C ILE A 43 6.60 8.31 -6.71
N ASP A 44 7.71 8.83 -6.22
CA ASP A 44 9.00 8.71 -6.90
C ASP A 44 9.44 7.25 -7.01
N ILE A 45 9.26 6.49 -5.94
CA ILE A 45 9.59 5.06 -5.93
C ILE A 45 8.67 4.31 -6.90
N TYR A 46 7.37 4.62 -6.89
CA TYR A 46 6.44 3.95 -7.78
C TYR A 46 6.84 4.13 -9.25
N LYS A 47 7.16 5.36 -9.62
CA LYS A 47 7.53 5.66 -11.01
C LYS A 47 8.81 4.94 -11.43
N LYS A 48 9.75 4.78 -10.50
CA LYS A 48 11.02 4.14 -10.78
C LYS A 48 10.92 2.62 -10.79
N GLU A 49 10.26 2.04 -9.79
CA GLU A 49 10.28 0.60 -9.55
C GLU A 49 9.04 -0.13 -10.04
N LYS A 50 7.93 0.57 -10.22
CA LYS A 50 6.66 0.00 -10.66
C LYS A 50 6.29 -1.25 -9.84
N PRO A 51 6.09 -1.10 -8.53
CA PRO A 51 5.80 -2.24 -7.67
C PRO A 51 4.50 -2.94 -8.07
N ASP A 52 4.41 -4.22 -7.75
CA ASP A 52 3.25 -5.04 -8.04
C ASP A 52 2.08 -4.70 -7.12
N LEU A 53 2.37 -4.28 -5.89
CA LEU A 53 1.37 -3.92 -4.91
C LEU A 53 1.93 -2.80 -4.04
N SER A 54 1.10 -1.82 -3.70
CA SER A 54 1.50 -0.68 -2.88
C SER A 54 0.56 -0.50 -1.70
N PHE A 55 1.13 -0.37 -0.51
CA PHE A 55 0.40 -0.06 0.71
C PHE A 55 0.74 1.36 1.12
N LEU A 56 -0.26 2.23 1.26
CA LEU A 56 -0.06 3.64 1.61
C LEU A 56 -0.93 4.03 2.80
N ASP A 57 -0.33 4.76 3.74
CA ASP A 57 -1.11 5.44 4.78
C ASP A 57 -1.72 6.71 4.17
N ILE A 58 -2.86 7.12 4.68
CA ILE A 58 -3.50 8.36 4.26
C ILE A 58 -2.76 9.57 4.85
N VAL A 59 -2.42 9.52 6.14
CA VAL A 59 -1.80 10.64 6.84
C VAL A 59 -0.30 10.52 6.79
N MET A 60 0.32 11.30 5.92
CA MET A 60 1.78 11.34 5.77
C MET A 60 2.23 12.77 5.55
N PRO A 61 3.47 13.12 5.98
CA PRO A 61 4.02 14.46 5.72
C PRO A 61 4.36 14.68 4.26
N VAL A 62 4.63 15.90 3.89
CA VAL A 62 4.99 16.37 2.55
C VAL A 62 3.81 16.24 1.59
N LYS A 63 3.34 15.03 1.34
CA LYS A 63 2.19 14.77 0.48
C LYS A 63 1.43 13.59 1.09
N ASP A 64 0.13 13.76 1.31
CA ASP A 64 -0.67 12.72 1.94
C ASP A 64 -0.98 11.56 0.98
N GLY A 65 -1.59 10.50 1.55
CA GLY A 65 -1.87 9.29 0.78
C GLY A 65 -2.83 9.52 -0.38
N ASN A 66 -3.87 10.34 -0.20
CA ASN A 66 -4.84 10.58 -1.26
C ASN A 66 -4.20 11.31 -2.45
N ALA A 67 -3.35 12.29 -2.18
CA ALA A 67 -2.63 12.99 -3.23
C ALA A 67 -1.66 12.05 -3.94
N ALA A 68 -0.97 11.19 -3.17
CA ALA A 68 -0.06 10.22 -3.75
C ALA A 68 -0.81 9.23 -4.65
N ILE A 69 -1.98 8.74 -4.22
CA ILE A 69 -2.79 7.84 -5.03
C ILE A 69 -3.14 8.47 -6.37
N ARG A 70 -3.59 9.72 -6.36
CA ARG A 70 -3.97 10.41 -7.60
C ARG A 70 -2.81 10.49 -8.58
N GLU A 71 -1.63 10.84 -8.10
CA GLU A 71 -0.47 10.96 -8.97
C GLU A 71 0.01 9.60 -9.47
N ILE A 72 -0.03 8.57 -8.63
CA ILE A 72 0.34 7.22 -9.05
C ILE A 72 -0.63 6.70 -10.10
N ILE A 73 -1.92 6.89 -9.91
CA ILE A 73 -2.95 6.43 -10.85
C ILE A 73 -2.85 7.22 -12.17
N ASP A 74 -2.53 8.50 -12.12
CA ASP A 74 -2.28 9.27 -13.35
C ASP A 74 -1.11 8.71 -14.14
N PHE A 75 -0.09 8.20 -13.45
CA PHE A 75 1.07 7.58 -14.08
C PHE A 75 0.77 6.16 -14.56
N ASP A 76 0.01 5.39 -13.78
CA ASP A 76 -0.29 3.97 -14.05
C ASP A 76 -1.71 3.67 -13.58
N LYS A 77 -2.63 3.57 -14.51
CA LYS A 77 -4.05 3.32 -14.21
C LYS A 77 -4.30 1.95 -13.61
N ASP A 78 -3.38 1.02 -13.80
CA ASP A 78 -3.53 -0.34 -13.31
C ASP A 78 -2.84 -0.56 -11.96
N ALA A 79 -2.36 0.51 -11.33
CA ALA A 79 -1.69 0.40 -10.03
C ALA A 79 -2.59 -0.25 -8.99
N GLU A 80 -2.04 -1.22 -8.27
CA GLU A 80 -2.75 -1.91 -7.17
C GLU A 80 -2.34 -1.26 -5.86
N ILE A 81 -3.23 -0.44 -5.31
CA ILE A 81 -2.97 0.36 -4.11
C ILE A 81 -3.94 -0.01 -3.01
N ILE A 82 -3.42 -0.33 -1.85
CA ILE A 82 -4.18 -0.65 -0.64
C ILE A 82 -3.87 0.42 0.39
N ILE A 83 -4.90 1.04 0.95
CA ILE A 83 -4.73 2.01 2.03
C ILE A 83 -4.62 1.25 3.35
N VAL A 84 -3.64 1.63 4.19
CA VAL A 84 -3.48 1.11 5.55
C VAL A 84 -3.43 2.30 6.48
N SER A 85 -4.49 2.54 7.26
CA SER A 85 -4.57 3.75 8.05
C SER A 85 -5.29 3.54 9.38
N SER A 86 -4.85 4.30 10.39
CA SER A 86 -5.55 4.36 11.68
C SER A 86 -6.69 5.38 11.65
N VAL A 87 -6.72 6.25 10.66
CA VAL A 87 -7.76 7.26 10.53
C VAL A 87 -8.95 6.66 9.81
N GLY A 88 -10.06 6.58 10.50
CA GLY A 88 -11.20 5.83 10.01
C GLY A 88 -12.40 6.65 9.60
N THR A 89 -12.24 7.92 9.19
CA THR A 89 -13.39 8.66 8.72
C THR A 89 -13.81 8.12 7.35
N GLN A 90 -15.11 7.92 7.19
CA GLN A 90 -15.63 7.38 5.94
C GLN A 90 -15.34 8.30 4.76
N SER A 91 -15.32 9.61 4.98
CA SER A 91 -15.03 10.55 3.91
C SER A 91 -13.61 10.39 3.36
N GLN A 92 -12.64 10.15 4.25
CA GLN A 92 -11.25 9.94 3.83
C GLN A 92 -11.08 8.63 3.09
N LEU A 93 -11.73 7.57 3.56
CA LEU A 93 -11.70 6.27 2.89
C LEU A 93 -12.37 6.36 1.52
N ARG A 94 -13.51 7.03 1.45
CA ARG A 94 -14.21 7.24 0.18
C ARG A 94 -13.33 8.00 -0.81
N SER A 95 -12.68 9.08 -0.35
CA SER A 95 -11.78 9.86 -1.20
C SER A 95 -10.63 9.01 -1.75
N ALA A 96 -10.09 8.12 -0.92
CA ALA A 96 -9.00 7.24 -1.35
C ALA A 96 -9.48 6.26 -2.43
N ILE A 97 -10.65 5.65 -2.26
CA ILE A 97 -11.21 4.74 -3.25
C ILE A 97 -11.54 5.49 -4.55
N GLU A 98 -12.13 6.68 -4.44
CA GLU A 98 -12.41 7.50 -5.62
C GLU A 98 -11.15 7.92 -6.34
N ALA A 99 -10.05 8.12 -5.61
CA ALA A 99 -8.76 8.45 -6.20
C ALA A 99 -8.10 7.26 -6.91
N GLY A 100 -8.54 6.04 -6.61
CA GLY A 100 -8.06 4.85 -7.31
C GLY A 100 -7.57 3.72 -6.43
N ALA A 101 -7.63 3.85 -5.10
CA ALA A 101 -7.26 2.74 -4.21
C ALA A 101 -8.22 1.57 -4.41
N LYS A 102 -7.68 0.37 -4.37
CA LYS A 102 -8.47 -0.85 -4.63
C LYS A 102 -9.09 -1.42 -3.37
N ASP A 103 -8.51 -1.12 -2.20
CA ASP A 103 -9.02 -1.62 -0.93
C ASP A 103 -8.42 -0.81 0.21
N PHE A 104 -8.86 -1.08 1.43
CA PHE A 104 -8.27 -0.44 2.59
C PHE A 104 -8.23 -1.41 3.77
N ILE A 105 -7.28 -1.17 4.67
CA ILE A 105 -7.12 -1.91 5.93
C ILE A 105 -7.02 -0.88 7.04
N GLN A 106 -7.81 -1.03 8.09
CA GLN A 106 -7.75 -0.15 9.24
C GLN A 106 -6.76 -0.72 10.26
N LYS A 107 -5.91 0.15 10.81
CA LYS A 107 -4.99 -0.24 11.89
C LYS A 107 -5.77 -0.37 13.20
N PRO A 108 -5.35 -1.28 14.09
CA PRO A 108 -4.22 -2.20 13.97
C PRO A 108 -4.46 -3.28 12.93
N LEU A 109 -3.40 -3.81 12.34
CA LEU A 109 -3.49 -4.81 11.29
C LEU A 109 -4.26 -6.05 11.77
N ASN A 110 -5.22 -6.45 10.98
CA ASN A 110 -5.98 -7.68 11.19
C ASN A 110 -5.38 -8.74 10.26
N PRO A 111 -4.75 -9.81 10.81
CA PRO A 111 -4.10 -10.81 9.97
C PRO A 111 -5.05 -11.50 8.99
N GLU A 112 -6.29 -11.75 9.40
CA GLU A 112 -7.26 -12.41 8.52
C GLU A 112 -7.66 -11.52 7.34
N GLN A 113 -7.88 -10.22 7.59
CA GLN A 113 -8.20 -9.29 6.52
C GLN A 113 -7.03 -9.13 5.56
N LEU A 114 -5.82 -9.00 6.10
CA LEU A 114 -4.62 -8.86 5.27
C LEU A 114 -4.39 -10.12 4.44
N HIS A 115 -4.55 -11.29 5.05
CA HIS A 115 -4.45 -12.56 4.32
C HIS A 115 -5.46 -12.61 3.17
N SER A 116 -6.71 -12.24 3.42
CA SER A 116 -7.75 -12.24 2.41
C SER A 116 -7.41 -11.32 1.24
N ILE A 117 -6.90 -10.12 1.53
CA ILE A 117 -6.51 -9.16 0.50
C ILE A 117 -5.34 -9.70 -0.33
N LEU A 118 -4.32 -10.25 0.33
CA LEU A 118 -3.16 -10.78 -0.37
C LEU A 118 -3.55 -11.95 -1.27
N THR A 119 -4.38 -12.88 -0.76
CA THR A 119 -4.76 -14.05 -1.55
C THR A 119 -5.69 -13.70 -2.71
N SER A 120 -6.49 -12.64 -2.58
CA SER A 120 -7.37 -12.23 -3.68
C SER A 120 -6.62 -11.52 -4.79
N ARG A 121 -5.42 -10.99 -4.51
CA ARG A 121 -4.65 -10.21 -5.49
C ARG A 121 -3.53 -10.99 -6.16
N PHE A 122 -3.10 -12.08 -5.56
CA PHE A 122 -1.98 -12.86 -6.08
C PHE A 122 -2.39 -14.29 -6.36
N GLU A 123 -1.86 -14.85 -7.42
CA GLU A 123 -2.05 -16.26 -7.75
C GLU A 123 -1.28 -17.15 -6.80
N GLY A 124 -1.72 -18.39 -6.70
CA GLY A 124 -1.13 -19.34 -5.77
C GLY A 124 -1.71 -19.18 -4.38
N ARG A 125 -2.63 -18.30 -4.27
CA ARG A 125 -3.47 -18.09 -3.10
C ARG A 125 -4.33 -19.26 -2.80
#